data_efba32f478cf490f1459fe0c78c0a32d
#
_entry.id   efba32f478cf490f1459fe0c78c0a32d
#
_cell.length_a   1.000
_cell.length_b   1.000
_cell.length_c   1.000
_cell.angle_alpha   90.00
_cell.angle_beta   90.00
_cell.angle_gamma   90.00
#
_symmetry.space_group_name_H-M   'P 1'
#
loop_
_entity.id
_entity.type
_entity.pdbx_description
1 polymer ?
#
loop_
_entity_poly.entity_id
_entity_poly.type
_entity_poly.pdbx_seq_one_letter_code
_entity_poly.pdbx_strand_id
1 'polypeptide(L)'
;AFTVTVASASGLAAGQYVLLDELSGAQWMTDPLGRGKIWASPDWRVTWGLHNPSQGTDDPLTATTPTGGDAASWFCRRDRPTNEIKEIASVSGNTITFTTPIHISYRTSHTAQITRYTGASAHVKNVGIEKLTVTGGSDGALRFERAAMSWARNVEVTMWLGEGVAINNSFRVELRDSYLHDGAWPSPGGEGYAISFANASSEILVENNISMMANKVMVARCSGAGSVFGYNYVDDGFIAYSEGWVEVGLNASHMVGPHHVLFEGNMGWNFDSDKTHGSSVLHTIFRNWLKGSRKSFVNGSTGHTIDDYAQGGNGPRRAAGAAAYSYGMSFVGNVLGEQGKMAGWVYEANHAGGMDDKTIWLLGWDDWSP
;
A
#
# COMPACT_ATOMS: atom_id res chain seq x y z
N ALA A 1 -14.77 -16.61 -0.39
CA ALA A 1 -16.08 -16.85 -1.05
C ALA A 1 -16.17 -16.13 -2.39
N PHE A 2 -16.97 -16.64 -3.32
CA PHE A 2 -17.22 -15.99 -4.62
C PHE A 2 -18.56 -15.28 -4.67
N THR A 3 -19.38 -15.42 -3.66
CA THR A 3 -20.76 -14.92 -3.67
C THR A 3 -21.08 -14.10 -2.45
N VAL A 4 -21.95 -13.12 -2.65
CA VAL A 4 -22.62 -12.38 -1.58
C VAL A 4 -24.12 -12.31 -1.87
N THR A 5 -24.92 -12.23 -0.81
CA THR A 5 -26.34 -11.94 -0.90
C THR A 5 -26.58 -10.52 -0.37
N VAL A 6 -27.28 -9.71 -1.14
CA VAL A 6 -27.55 -8.30 -0.85
C VAL A 6 -29.05 -8.08 -0.62
N ALA A 7 -29.42 -6.97 0.00
CA ALA A 7 -30.82 -6.59 0.18
C ALA A 7 -31.53 -6.31 -1.17
N SER A 8 -30.79 -5.77 -2.14
CA SER A 8 -31.25 -5.53 -3.50
C SER A 8 -30.07 -5.55 -4.46
N ALA A 9 -30.17 -6.35 -5.52
CA ALA A 9 -29.23 -6.37 -6.63
C ALA A 9 -29.72 -5.54 -7.84
N SER A 10 -30.73 -4.70 -7.64
CA SER A 10 -31.28 -3.86 -8.72
C SER A 10 -30.20 -2.97 -9.35
N GLY A 11 -30.08 -3.02 -10.66
CA GLY A 11 -29.11 -2.27 -11.44
C GLY A 11 -27.69 -2.86 -11.43
N LEU A 12 -27.47 -4.03 -10.81
CA LEU A 12 -26.22 -4.77 -10.90
C LEU A 12 -26.28 -5.81 -12.02
N ALA A 13 -25.19 -5.95 -12.78
CA ALA A 13 -25.11 -6.88 -13.90
C ALA A 13 -23.67 -7.42 -14.07
N ALA A 14 -23.55 -8.54 -14.76
CA ALA A 14 -22.26 -9.13 -15.13
C ALA A 14 -21.38 -8.13 -15.90
N GLY A 15 -20.07 -8.17 -15.65
CA GLY A 15 -19.07 -7.30 -16.24
C GLY A 15 -18.97 -5.91 -15.62
N GLN A 16 -19.79 -5.60 -14.62
CA GLN A 16 -19.64 -4.35 -13.84
C GLN A 16 -18.61 -4.53 -12.73
N TYR A 17 -17.90 -3.44 -12.43
CA TYR A 17 -17.05 -3.36 -11.25
C TYR A 17 -17.82 -2.74 -10.09
N VAL A 18 -17.58 -3.30 -8.92
CA VAL A 18 -18.20 -2.85 -7.67
C VAL A 18 -17.15 -2.71 -6.58
N LEU A 19 -17.36 -1.77 -5.71
CA LEU A 19 -16.65 -1.64 -4.45
C LEU A 19 -17.45 -2.35 -3.36
N LEU A 20 -16.81 -3.28 -2.68
CA LEU A 20 -17.26 -3.85 -1.42
C LEU A 20 -16.59 -3.09 -0.29
N ASP A 21 -17.33 -2.60 0.66
CA ASP A 21 -16.75 -1.94 1.83
C ASP A 21 -17.61 -2.08 3.09
N GLU A 22 -16.99 -1.79 4.25
CA GLU A 22 -17.69 -1.68 5.53
C GLU A 22 -17.11 -0.57 6.38
N LEU A 23 -17.92 -0.02 7.29
CA LEU A 23 -17.49 1.03 8.22
C LEU A 23 -16.42 0.53 9.19
N SER A 24 -15.43 1.38 9.44
CA SER A 24 -14.64 1.30 10.66
C SER A 24 -15.35 2.10 11.74
N GLY A 25 -15.74 1.50 12.79
CA GLY A 25 -16.41 2.18 13.89
C GLY A 25 -15.65 2.04 15.21
N ALA A 26 -16.23 2.55 16.27
CA ALA A 26 -15.73 2.33 17.62
C ALA A 26 -15.58 0.83 17.96
N GLN A 27 -16.37 -0.02 17.31
CA GLN A 27 -16.27 -1.47 17.49
C GLN A 27 -14.93 -2.04 17.00
N TRP A 28 -14.29 -1.40 16.04
CA TRP A 28 -12.97 -1.80 15.56
C TRP A 28 -11.89 -1.57 16.59
N MET A 29 -11.99 -0.46 17.28
CA MET A 29 -11.03 -0.06 18.31
C MET A 29 -11.21 -0.86 19.58
N THR A 30 -12.42 -1.32 19.85
CA THR A 30 -12.77 -2.08 21.06
C THR A 30 -12.80 -3.58 20.86
N ASP A 31 -12.54 -4.09 19.64
CA ASP A 31 -12.40 -5.53 19.46
C ASP A 31 -11.09 -6.01 20.09
N PRO A 32 -11.14 -6.62 21.29
CA PRO A 32 -9.94 -7.01 22.01
C PRO A 32 -9.13 -8.08 21.29
N LEU A 33 -9.72 -8.73 20.29
CA LEU A 33 -9.03 -9.74 19.50
C LEU A 33 -8.48 -9.19 18.20
N GLY A 34 -8.97 -8.07 17.68
CA GLY A 34 -8.48 -7.38 16.46
C GLY A 34 -8.22 -8.24 15.23
N ARG A 35 -8.50 -9.52 15.33
CA ARG A 35 -8.07 -10.54 14.39
C ARG A 35 -8.70 -10.34 13.03
N GLY A 36 -7.84 -10.04 12.07
CA GLY A 36 -8.26 -9.84 10.69
C GLY A 36 -9.15 -8.61 10.47
N LYS A 37 -9.13 -7.65 11.39
CA LYS A 37 -9.86 -6.39 11.28
C LYS A 37 -8.94 -5.25 10.98
N ILE A 38 -9.41 -4.36 10.17
CA ILE A 38 -8.73 -3.14 9.81
C ILE A 38 -9.08 -2.08 10.84
N TRP A 39 -8.06 -1.54 11.47
CA TRP A 39 -8.17 -0.52 12.51
C TRP A 39 -7.60 0.80 11.99
N ALA A 40 -8.31 1.89 12.24
CA ALA A 40 -7.86 3.23 11.97
C ALA A 40 -7.45 3.91 13.27
N SER A 41 -6.35 4.65 13.24
CA SER A 41 -5.88 5.39 14.42
C SER A 41 -6.93 6.40 14.88
N PRO A 42 -7.27 6.42 16.20
CA PRO A 42 -8.23 7.40 16.72
C PRO A 42 -7.77 8.84 16.56
N ASP A 43 -6.50 9.08 16.78
CA ASP A 43 -5.90 10.43 16.72
C ASP A 43 -6.02 10.99 15.32
N TRP A 44 -5.84 10.14 14.35
CA TRP A 44 -5.99 10.44 12.94
C TRP A 44 -7.40 10.91 12.62
N ARG A 45 -8.40 10.16 13.05
CA ARG A 45 -9.80 10.48 12.82
C ARG A 45 -10.21 11.80 13.45
N VAL A 46 -9.73 12.08 14.64
CA VAL A 46 -10.03 13.31 15.38
C VAL A 46 -9.30 14.51 14.80
N THR A 47 -8.02 14.36 14.50
CA THR A 47 -7.15 15.47 14.09
C THR A 47 -7.41 15.92 12.65
N TRP A 48 -7.75 14.99 11.77
CA TRP A 48 -7.88 15.24 10.34
C TRP A 48 -9.32 15.25 9.83
N GLY A 49 -10.28 15.22 10.74
CA GLY A 49 -11.70 15.39 10.38
C GLY A 49 -12.34 14.25 9.63
N LEU A 50 -11.77 13.04 9.70
CA LEU A 50 -12.33 11.83 9.06
C LEU A 50 -13.79 11.56 9.45
N HIS A 51 -14.24 12.09 10.57
CA HIS A 51 -15.62 12.05 11.03
C HIS A 51 -16.35 13.39 10.90
N ASN A 52 -15.74 14.39 10.27
CA ASN A 52 -16.40 15.66 10.10
C ASN A 52 -17.44 15.58 8.98
N PRO A 53 -18.74 15.55 9.28
CA PRO A 53 -19.78 15.44 8.26
C PRO A 53 -19.88 16.67 7.36
N SER A 54 -19.20 17.77 7.70
CA SER A 54 -19.16 18.98 6.88
C SER A 54 -18.09 18.94 5.79
N GLN A 55 -17.16 18.02 5.85
CA GLN A 55 -16.16 17.84 4.81
C GLN A 55 -16.70 16.90 3.74
N GLY A 56 -17.45 17.41 2.83
CA GLY A 56 -17.86 16.82 1.57
C GLY A 56 -18.14 15.30 1.51
N THR A 57 -18.61 14.86 0.42
CA THR A 57 -18.75 13.43 0.11
C THR A 57 -17.41 12.91 -0.37
N ASP A 58 -16.58 12.38 0.52
CA ASP A 58 -15.33 11.70 0.18
C ASP A 58 -15.62 10.32 -0.43
N ASP A 59 -16.51 10.29 -1.40
CA ASP A 59 -16.85 9.09 -2.13
C ASP A 59 -15.83 8.87 -3.24
N PRO A 60 -15.00 7.83 -3.19
CA PRO A 60 -14.02 7.55 -4.24
C PRO A 60 -14.68 7.31 -5.59
N LEU A 61 -15.99 7.08 -5.62
CA LEU A 61 -16.73 6.90 -6.87
C LEU A 61 -17.11 8.22 -7.54
N THR A 62 -17.14 9.30 -6.81
CA THR A 62 -17.57 10.62 -7.31
C THR A 62 -16.49 11.70 -7.21
N ALA A 63 -15.56 11.58 -6.28
CA ALA A 63 -14.50 12.55 -6.09
C ALA A 63 -13.32 12.26 -7.04
N THR A 64 -12.99 13.22 -7.85
CA THR A 64 -11.74 13.21 -8.64
C THR A 64 -10.56 13.72 -7.81
N THR A 65 -10.82 14.46 -6.75
CA THR A 65 -9.86 14.96 -5.79
C THR A 65 -10.53 15.00 -4.43
N PRO A 66 -9.87 14.59 -3.34
CA PRO A 66 -10.40 14.79 -2.00
C PRO A 66 -10.63 16.28 -1.75
N THR A 67 -11.89 16.68 -1.62
CA THR A 67 -12.21 18.03 -1.20
C THR A 67 -12.24 18.05 0.32
N GLY A 68 -11.28 18.64 0.95
CA GLY A 68 -11.29 18.76 2.40
C GLY A 68 -10.10 18.12 3.09
N GLY A 69 -8.95 18.11 2.43
CA GLY A 69 -7.70 17.59 2.97
C GLY A 69 -7.60 16.08 2.84
N ASP A 70 -6.71 15.53 3.60
CA ASP A 70 -6.23 14.15 3.43
C ASP A 70 -7.23 13.04 3.82
N ALA A 71 -8.41 13.41 4.32
CA ALA A 71 -9.39 12.46 4.84
C ALA A 71 -9.78 11.38 3.84
N ALA A 72 -10.03 11.76 2.59
CA ALA A 72 -10.40 10.81 1.54
C ALA A 72 -9.21 10.01 0.99
N SER A 73 -8.00 10.54 1.09
CA SER A 73 -6.80 9.82 0.66
C SER A 73 -6.38 8.72 1.63
N TRP A 74 -6.80 8.80 2.88
CA TRP A 74 -6.45 7.83 3.92
C TRP A 74 -7.42 6.65 4.01
N PHE A 75 -8.68 6.88 3.61
CA PHE A 75 -9.69 5.85 3.51
C PHE A 75 -10.23 5.82 2.10
N CYS A 76 -10.48 4.66 1.60
CA CYS A 76 -10.99 4.49 0.26
C CYS A 76 -12.37 5.14 0.09
N ARG A 77 -13.13 5.20 1.15
CA ARG A 77 -14.41 5.86 1.19
C ARG A 77 -14.73 6.22 2.64
N ARG A 78 -14.48 7.46 3.01
CA ARG A 78 -14.61 7.95 4.38
C ARG A 78 -14.11 6.93 5.40
N ASP A 79 -14.84 6.65 6.41
CA ASP A 79 -14.56 5.73 7.49
C ASP A 79 -14.76 4.24 7.10
N ARG A 80 -14.37 3.85 5.87
CA ARG A 80 -14.57 2.52 5.30
C ARG A 80 -13.27 1.89 4.81
N PRO A 81 -12.32 1.61 5.72
CA PRO A 81 -10.99 1.14 5.36
C PRO A 81 -10.96 -0.33 4.92
N THR A 82 -11.96 -1.11 5.32
CA THR A 82 -12.10 -2.49 4.83
C THR A 82 -12.82 -2.46 3.51
N ASN A 83 -12.11 -2.76 2.44
CA ASN A 83 -12.68 -2.64 1.11
C ASN A 83 -11.92 -3.47 0.08
N GLU A 84 -12.56 -3.77 -1.03
CA GLU A 84 -11.95 -4.35 -2.23
C GLU A 84 -12.85 -4.12 -3.45
N ILE A 85 -12.23 -4.01 -4.63
CA ILE A 85 -12.93 -3.96 -5.91
C ILE A 85 -13.10 -5.37 -6.45
N LYS A 86 -14.28 -5.66 -7.00
CA LYS A 86 -14.62 -6.92 -7.65
C LYS A 86 -15.35 -6.71 -8.96
N GLU A 87 -15.15 -7.63 -9.89
CA GLU A 87 -15.95 -7.73 -11.10
C GLU A 87 -17.07 -8.75 -10.90
N ILE A 88 -18.29 -8.38 -11.28
CA ILE A 88 -19.46 -9.24 -11.22
C ILE A 88 -19.40 -10.25 -12.37
N ALA A 89 -19.40 -11.55 -12.04
CA ALA A 89 -19.55 -12.63 -13.00
C ALA A 89 -21.00 -12.88 -13.37
N SER A 90 -21.90 -12.87 -12.37
CA SER A 90 -23.34 -13.07 -12.58
C SER A 90 -24.18 -12.53 -11.43
N VAL A 91 -25.46 -12.30 -11.71
CA VAL A 91 -26.47 -11.91 -10.72
C VAL A 91 -27.67 -12.83 -10.86
N SER A 92 -28.11 -13.43 -9.75
CA SER A 92 -29.30 -14.28 -9.69
C SER A 92 -30.14 -13.92 -8.48
N GLY A 93 -31.30 -13.31 -8.71
CA GLY A 93 -32.07 -12.68 -7.63
C GLY A 93 -31.21 -11.63 -6.89
N ASN A 94 -31.06 -11.79 -5.59
CA ASN A 94 -30.20 -10.93 -4.78
C ASN A 94 -28.80 -11.51 -4.52
N THR A 95 -28.45 -12.61 -5.19
CA THR A 95 -27.11 -13.23 -5.08
C THR A 95 -26.22 -12.76 -6.21
N ILE A 96 -25.09 -12.21 -5.85
CA ILE A 96 -24.05 -11.73 -6.76
C ILE A 96 -22.89 -12.70 -6.70
N THR A 97 -22.43 -13.16 -7.85
CA THR A 97 -21.21 -13.97 -8.00
C THR A 97 -20.13 -13.12 -8.63
N PHE A 98 -18.92 -13.13 -8.08
CA PHE A 98 -17.75 -12.42 -8.59
C PHE A 98 -16.86 -13.32 -9.43
N THR A 99 -16.06 -12.72 -10.30
CA THR A 99 -15.06 -13.44 -11.12
C THR A 99 -13.92 -14.00 -10.28
N THR A 100 -13.66 -13.40 -9.12
CA THR A 100 -12.61 -13.80 -8.17
C THR A 100 -13.16 -13.84 -6.75
N PRO A 101 -12.50 -14.58 -5.83
CA PRO A 101 -13.00 -14.66 -4.45
C PRO A 101 -12.86 -13.33 -3.72
N ILE A 102 -13.77 -13.06 -2.81
CA ILE A 102 -13.60 -12.02 -1.80
C ILE A 102 -12.54 -12.46 -0.78
N HIS A 103 -11.67 -11.53 -0.40
CA HIS A 103 -10.53 -11.81 0.46
C HIS A 103 -10.83 -11.64 1.95
N ILE A 104 -11.76 -10.75 2.29
CA ILE A 104 -12.11 -10.47 3.68
C ILE A 104 -13.61 -10.67 3.91
N SER A 105 -14.00 -11.02 5.15
CA SER A 105 -15.41 -11.16 5.50
C SER A 105 -16.04 -9.82 5.84
N TYR A 106 -17.02 -9.40 5.06
CA TYR A 106 -17.81 -8.21 5.31
C TYR A 106 -18.98 -8.50 6.26
N ARG A 107 -19.28 -7.56 7.15
CA ARG A 107 -20.26 -7.73 8.21
C ARG A 107 -21.40 -6.73 8.11
N THR A 108 -22.63 -7.20 8.13
CA THR A 108 -23.80 -6.33 8.16
C THR A 108 -23.85 -5.43 9.40
N SER A 109 -23.31 -5.90 10.55
CA SER A 109 -23.15 -5.09 11.76
C SER A 109 -22.20 -3.89 11.58
N HIS A 110 -21.36 -3.89 10.57
CA HIS A 110 -20.47 -2.79 10.17
C HIS A 110 -21.01 -2.02 8.97
N THR A 111 -22.30 -2.14 8.70
CA THR A 111 -22.94 -1.48 7.57
C THR A 111 -22.24 -1.80 6.25
N ALA A 112 -21.94 -3.08 6.02
CA ALA A 112 -21.35 -3.54 4.76
C ALA A 112 -22.23 -3.19 3.58
N GLN A 113 -21.62 -2.76 2.48
CA GLN A 113 -22.34 -2.36 1.28
C GLN A 113 -21.59 -2.71 -0.01
N ILE A 114 -22.34 -2.67 -1.10
CA ILE A 114 -21.83 -2.76 -2.47
C ILE A 114 -22.17 -1.47 -3.17
N THR A 115 -21.19 -0.83 -3.78
CA THR A 115 -21.37 0.34 -4.62
C THR A 115 -20.81 0.07 -6.01
N ARG A 116 -21.57 0.36 -7.06
CA ARG A 116 -21.12 0.16 -8.44
C ARG A 116 -20.44 1.41 -8.99
N TYR A 117 -19.46 1.17 -9.84
CA TYR A 117 -18.84 2.23 -10.64
C TYR A 117 -19.64 2.45 -11.92
N THR A 118 -20.16 3.66 -12.13
CA THR A 118 -21.01 4.00 -13.27
C THR A 118 -20.73 5.40 -13.82
N GLY A 119 -21.12 5.65 -15.07
CA GLY A 119 -20.96 6.98 -15.70
C GLY A 119 -19.49 7.42 -15.72
N ALA A 120 -19.21 8.59 -15.20
CA ALA A 120 -17.86 9.16 -15.16
C ALA A 120 -16.90 8.39 -14.22
N SER A 121 -17.42 7.55 -13.33
CA SER A 121 -16.63 6.69 -12.46
C SER A 121 -16.39 5.27 -13.03
N ALA A 122 -16.88 4.97 -14.23
CA ALA A 122 -16.64 3.67 -14.87
C ALA A 122 -15.15 3.44 -15.17
N HIS A 123 -14.74 2.20 -15.06
CA HIS A 123 -13.36 1.81 -15.31
C HIS A 123 -13.01 1.85 -16.80
N VAL A 124 -11.86 2.42 -17.12
CA VAL A 124 -11.20 2.23 -18.42
C VAL A 124 -10.61 0.82 -18.44
N LYS A 125 -10.76 0.10 -19.55
CA LYS A 125 -10.36 -1.31 -19.65
C LYS A 125 -9.36 -1.54 -20.77
N ASN A 126 -8.47 -2.52 -20.55
CA ASN A 126 -7.57 -3.06 -21.58
C ASN A 126 -6.69 -1.99 -22.23
N VAL A 127 -6.14 -1.09 -21.41
CA VAL A 127 -5.20 -0.07 -21.86
C VAL A 127 -3.79 -0.47 -21.47
N GLY A 128 -2.87 -0.45 -22.43
CA GLY A 128 -1.45 -0.76 -22.22
C GLY A 128 -0.54 0.43 -22.52
N ILE A 129 0.49 0.58 -21.70
CA ILE A 129 1.58 1.54 -21.87
C ILE A 129 2.87 0.73 -21.96
N GLU A 130 3.58 0.83 -23.08
CA GLU A 130 4.76 -0.02 -23.27
C GLU A 130 5.92 0.72 -23.95
N LYS A 131 7.14 0.35 -23.57
CA LYS A 131 8.39 0.69 -24.26
C LYS A 131 8.60 2.19 -24.43
N LEU A 132 8.48 2.93 -23.33
CA LEU A 132 8.73 4.38 -23.32
C LEU A 132 9.36 4.80 -22.01
N THR A 133 9.98 5.98 -22.02
CA THR A 133 10.49 6.65 -20.83
C THR A 133 9.55 7.79 -20.47
N VAL A 134 9.20 7.90 -19.19
CA VAL A 134 8.44 9.00 -18.62
C VAL A 134 9.33 9.74 -17.62
N THR A 135 9.51 11.02 -17.82
CA THR A 135 10.35 11.87 -16.95
C THR A 135 9.53 13.00 -16.37
N GLY A 136 9.61 13.18 -15.05
CA GLY A 136 8.91 14.24 -14.36
C GLY A 136 7.49 13.85 -13.94
N GLY A 137 6.66 14.88 -13.72
CA GLY A 137 5.29 14.76 -13.24
C GLY A 137 5.13 15.27 -11.81
N SER A 138 4.25 16.27 -11.60
CA SER A 138 4.03 16.90 -10.29
C SER A 138 3.20 16.04 -9.35
N ASP A 139 2.19 15.34 -9.86
CA ASP A 139 1.33 14.43 -9.10
C ASP A 139 1.64 12.95 -9.37
N GLY A 140 2.74 12.68 -10.05
CA GLY A 140 3.16 11.36 -10.46
C GLY A 140 3.45 11.29 -11.96
N ALA A 141 4.24 10.31 -12.36
CA ALA A 141 4.63 10.16 -13.77
C ALA A 141 3.61 9.33 -14.55
N LEU A 142 3.16 8.22 -14.00
CA LEU A 142 2.11 7.37 -14.55
C LEU A 142 1.00 7.16 -13.52
N ARG A 143 -0.24 7.35 -13.95
CA ARG A 143 -1.41 7.13 -13.08
C ARG A 143 -2.43 6.23 -13.76
N PHE A 144 -2.76 5.15 -13.06
CA PHE A 144 -3.92 4.31 -13.36
C PHE A 144 -5.03 4.71 -12.40
N GLU A 145 -5.99 5.45 -12.86
CA GLU A 145 -7.14 5.88 -12.07
C GLU A 145 -8.39 5.22 -12.64
N ARG A 146 -9.04 4.36 -11.85
CA ARG A 146 -10.19 3.55 -12.30
C ARG A 146 -9.89 2.79 -13.59
N ALA A 147 -8.75 2.11 -13.60
CA ALA A 147 -8.35 1.24 -14.69
C ALA A 147 -8.64 -0.23 -14.32
N ALA A 148 -8.99 -1.01 -15.31
CA ALA A 148 -9.18 -2.45 -15.13
C ALA A 148 -8.53 -3.24 -16.26
N MET A 149 -7.94 -4.41 -15.95
CA MET A 149 -7.27 -5.26 -16.95
C MET A 149 -6.28 -4.46 -17.82
N SER A 150 -5.54 -3.54 -17.22
CA SER A 150 -4.66 -2.59 -17.90
C SER A 150 -3.23 -2.78 -17.43
N TRP A 151 -2.24 -2.27 -18.17
CA TRP A 151 -0.85 -2.54 -17.82
C TRP A 151 0.13 -1.44 -18.23
N ALA A 152 1.26 -1.39 -17.51
CA ALA A 152 2.49 -0.78 -17.98
C ALA A 152 3.60 -1.82 -18.02
N ARG A 153 4.37 -1.87 -19.11
CA ARG A 153 5.42 -2.85 -19.28
C ARG A 153 6.61 -2.30 -20.09
N ASN A 154 7.83 -2.65 -19.64
CA ASN A 154 9.07 -2.15 -20.27
C ASN A 154 9.08 -0.62 -20.33
N VAL A 155 8.69 0.03 -19.23
CA VAL A 155 8.73 1.49 -19.10
C VAL A 155 9.87 1.89 -18.16
N GLU A 156 10.46 3.03 -18.46
CA GLU A 156 11.38 3.71 -17.55
C GLU A 156 10.67 4.92 -16.96
N VAL A 157 10.75 5.12 -15.66
CA VAL A 157 10.13 6.24 -14.96
C VAL A 157 11.18 6.92 -14.10
N THR A 158 11.36 8.22 -14.26
CA THR A 158 12.40 8.97 -13.57
C THR A 158 11.97 10.41 -13.26
N MET A 159 12.58 11.02 -12.24
CA MET A 159 12.44 12.43 -11.87
C MET A 159 11.00 12.87 -11.53
N TRP A 160 10.18 11.99 -10.98
CA TRP A 160 8.82 12.33 -10.53
C TRP A 160 8.81 13.07 -9.19
N LEU A 161 7.81 13.92 -8.95
CA LEU A 161 7.61 14.60 -7.67
C LEU A 161 6.60 13.87 -6.77
N GLY A 162 5.47 13.48 -7.25
CA GLY A 162 4.46 12.73 -6.50
C GLY A 162 4.80 11.25 -6.40
N GLU A 163 4.13 10.42 -7.18
CA GLU A 163 4.35 8.97 -7.23
C GLU A 163 4.88 8.58 -8.62
N GLY A 164 5.89 7.73 -8.70
CA GLY A 164 6.40 7.26 -9.99
C GLY A 164 5.31 6.54 -10.78
N VAL A 165 4.72 5.53 -10.19
CA VAL A 165 3.51 4.87 -10.71
C VAL A 165 2.47 4.78 -9.60
N ALA A 166 1.33 5.43 -9.80
CA ALA A 166 0.18 5.41 -8.91
C ALA A 166 -0.96 4.57 -9.49
N ILE A 167 -1.50 3.64 -8.73
CA ILE A 167 -2.62 2.79 -9.14
C ILE A 167 -3.75 2.96 -8.12
N ASN A 168 -4.80 3.67 -8.50
CA ASN A 168 -5.89 4.04 -7.60
C ASN A 168 -7.25 3.56 -8.14
N ASN A 169 -8.13 3.13 -7.24
CA ASN A 169 -9.48 2.67 -7.60
C ASN A 169 -9.49 1.67 -8.77
N SER A 170 -8.50 0.80 -8.85
CA SER A 170 -8.23 0.01 -10.04
C SER A 170 -8.30 -1.49 -9.74
N PHE A 171 -8.55 -2.28 -10.78
CA PHE A 171 -8.70 -3.72 -10.67
C PHE A 171 -7.86 -4.44 -11.71
N ARG A 172 -6.98 -5.36 -11.27
CA ARG A 172 -6.11 -6.14 -12.15
C ARG A 172 -5.29 -5.26 -13.11
N VAL A 173 -4.58 -4.30 -12.53
CA VAL A 173 -3.55 -3.55 -13.24
C VAL A 173 -2.21 -4.25 -13.03
N GLU A 174 -1.40 -4.33 -14.08
CA GLU A 174 -0.07 -4.92 -14.05
C GLU A 174 0.99 -3.85 -14.31
N LEU A 175 2.04 -3.84 -13.48
CA LEU A 175 3.29 -3.13 -13.75
C LEU A 175 4.42 -4.13 -13.78
N ARG A 176 5.06 -4.29 -14.95
CA ARG A 176 6.05 -5.35 -15.15
C ARG A 176 7.25 -4.90 -15.94
N ASP A 177 8.38 -5.60 -15.69
CA ASP A 177 9.59 -5.49 -16.52
C ASP A 177 10.07 -4.04 -16.69
N SER A 178 9.97 -3.22 -15.65
CA SER A 178 10.15 -1.78 -15.73
C SER A 178 11.23 -1.28 -14.78
N TYR A 179 11.77 -0.09 -15.06
CA TYR A 179 12.81 0.55 -14.28
C TYR A 179 12.33 1.90 -13.75
N LEU A 180 12.29 2.05 -12.41
CA LEU A 180 11.86 3.27 -11.74
C LEU A 180 13.00 3.78 -10.86
N HIS A 181 13.47 5.00 -11.08
CA HIS A 181 14.64 5.50 -10.38
C HIS A 181 14.68 7.03 -10.31
N ASP A 182 15.52 7.54 -9.41
CA ASP A 182 15.77 8.96 -9.26
C ASP A 182 14.49 9.80 -9.05
N GLY A 183 13.68 9.44 -8.05
CA GLY A 183 12.57 10.29 -7.61
C GLY A 183 13.09 11.70 -7.29
N ALA A 184 12.49 12.73 -7.88
CA ALA A 184 13.00 14.10 -7.75
C ALA A 184 12.87 14.66 -6.33
N TRP A 185 11.84 14.24 -5.59
CA TRP A 185 11.63 14.70 -4.24
C TRP A 185 11.01 13.60 -3.34
N PRO A 186 11.79 12.63 -2.89
CA PRO A 186 11.33 11.69 -1.88
C PRO A 186 10.99 12.40 -0.57
N SER A 187 9.71 12.52 -0.26
CA SER A 187 9.22 13.23 0.92
C SER A 187 8.30 12.32 1.75
N PRO A 188 8.45 12.24 3.06
CA PRO A 188 7.50 11.51 3.90
C PRO A 188 6.13 12.19 3.88
N GLY A 189 5.11 11.40 4.14
CA GLY A 189 3.74 11.89 4.14
C GLY A 189 3.01 11.73 2.80
N GLY A 190 3.52 10.90 1.90
CA GLY A 190 2.78 10.47 0.71
C GLY A 190 3.33 10.91 -0.63
N GLU A 191 4.49 11.52 -0.65
CA GLU A 191 5.13 11.96 -1.90
C GLU A 191 6.45 11.22 -2.14
N GLY A 192 6.82 11.09 -3.41
CA GLY A 192 8.08 10.51 -3.82
C GLY A 192 8.13 8.98 -3.77
N TYR A 193 7.02 8.28 -3.63
CA TYR A 193 6.98 6.82 -3.75
C TYR A 193 7.30 6.40 -5.18
N ALA A 194 8.01 5.29 -5.36
CA ALA A 194 8.23 4.83 -6.73
C ALA A 194 6.99 4.12 -7.27
N ILE A 195 6.45 3.16 -6.54
CA ILE A 195 5.26 2.41 -6.92
C ILE A 195 4.29 2.38 -5.76
N SER A 196 3.07 2.80 -6.00
CA SER A 196 2.01 2.81 -4.98
C SER A 196 0.69 2.33 -5.57
N PHE A 197 -0.02 1.48 -4.85
CA PHE A 197 -1.45 1.27 -5.11
C PHE A 197 -2.26 1.57 -3.86
N ALA A 198 -3.41 2.21 -4.08
CA ALA A 198 -4.26 2.73 -3.02
C ALA A 198 -5.74 2.75 -3.42
N ASN A 199 -6.58 3.31 -2.54
CA ASN A 199 -7.98 3.63 -2.83
C ASN A 199 -8.75 2.44 -3.42
N ALA A 200 -8.89 1.37 -2.64
CA ALA A 200 -9.59 0.13 -2.99
C ALA A 200 -8.96 -0.69 -4.14
N SER A 201 -7.82 -0.28 -4.71
CA SER A 201 -7.17 -1.06 -5.76
C SER A 201 -6.97 -2.51 -5.31
N SER A 202 -7.35 -3.46 -6.17
CA SER A 202 -7.39 -4.88 -5.82
C SER A 202 -6.85 -5.74 -6.95
N GLU A 203 -6.21 -6.85 -6.59
CA GLU A 203 -5.63 -7.81 -7.53
C GLU A 203 -4.59 -7.17 -8.47
N ILE A 204 -3.77 -6.28 -7.94
CA ILE A 204 -2.71 -5.59 -8.67
C ILE A 204 -1.47 -6.49 -8.73
N LEU A 205 -0.80 -6.54 -9.88
CA LEU A 205 0.46 -7.25 -10.05
C LEU A 205 1.60 -6.27 -10.31
N VAL A 206 2.58 -6.26 -9.43
CA VAL A 206 3.84 -5.53 -9.59
C VAL A 206 4.97 -6.55 -9.63
N GLU A 207 5.48 -6.86 -10.81
CA GLU A 207 6.37 -7.99 -11.00
C GLU A 207 7.59 -7.67 -11.86
N ASN A 208 8.74 -8.19 -11.46
CA ASN A 208 9.99 -8.11 -12.21
C ASN A 208 10.43 -6.68 -12.56
N ASN A 209 10.29 -5.77 -11.61
CA ASN A 209 10.74 -4.39 -11.76
C ASN A 209 12.01 -4.14 -10.98
N ILE A 210 12.80 -3.18 -11.43
CA ILE A 210 13.87 -2.55 -10.65
C ILE A 210 13.36 -1.19 -10.20
N SER A 211 13.34 -0.96 -8.89
CA SER A 211 12.84 0.29 -8.30
C SER A 211 13.75 0.76 -7.19
N MET A 212 14.21 2.00 -7.27
CA MET A 212 15.20 2.53 -6.34
C MET A 212 15.20 4.06 -6.29
N MET A 213 15.90 4.62 -5.28
CA MET A 213 16.05 6.06 -5.09
C MET A 213 14.72 6.80 -4.95
N ALA A 214 13.92 6.36 -3.99
CA ALA A 214 12.59 6.90 -3.71
C ALA A 214 12.24 6.84 -2.22
N ASN A 215 11.23 7.60 -1.82
CA ASN A 215 10.58 7.41 -0.52
C ASN A 215 9.66 6.18 -0.61
N LYS A 216 9.73 5.26 0.36
CA LYS A 216 8.94 4.01 0.39
C LYS A 216 8.81 3.42 -1.01
N VAL A 217 9.78 2.65 -1.41
CA VAL A 217 9.98 2.33 -2.82
C VAL A 217 8.78 1.61 -3.44
N MET A 218 8.22 0.61 -2.75
CA MET A 218 6.99 -0.07 -3.18
C MET A 218 5.98 -0.15 -2.03
N VAL A 219 4.80 0.41 -2.23
CA VAL A 219 3.82 0.62 -1.17
C VAL A 219 2.43 0.10 -1.52
N ALA A 220 1.91 -0.78 -0.67
CA ALA A 220 0.49 -1.10 -0.63
C ALA A 220 -0.21 -0.21 0.40
N ARG A 221 -1.15 0.62 -0.04
CA ARG A 221 -1.92 1.55 0.81
C ARG A 221 -3.41 1.32 0.60
N CYS A 222 -4.18 1.30 1.66
CA CYS A 222 -5.65 1.27 1.63
C CYS A 222 -6.24 0.23 0.67
N SER A 223 -6.39 -0.99 1.11
CA SER A 223 -6.78 -2.20 0.39
C SER A 223 -5.59 -3.01 -0.17
N GLY A 224 -5.52 -3.27 -1.46
CA GLY A 224 -4.55 -4.16 -2.06
C GLY A 224 -4.98 -5.63 -2.08
N ALA A 225 -6.23 -5.91 -1.73
CA ALA A 225 -6.76 -7.27 -1.63
C ALA A 225 -6.41 -8.15 -2.85
N GLY A 226 -5.66 -9.23 -2.61
CA GLY A 226 -5.24 -10.16 -3.65
C GLY A 226 -4.10 -9.66 -4.55
N SER A 227 -3.43 -8.59 -4.16
CA SER A 227 -2.32 -8.01 -4.94
C SER A 227 -0.99 -8.70 -4.64
N VAL A 228 -0.07 -8.60 -5.59
CA VAL A 228 1.26 -9.22 -5.52
C VAL A 228 2.35 -8.20 -5.87
N PHE A 229 3.35 -8.09 -4.99
CA PHE A 229 4.67 -7.59 -5.32
C PHE A 229 5.60 -8.78 -5.46
N GLY A 230 5.96 -9.13 -6.70
CA GLY A 230 6.69 -10.35 -6.99
C GLY A 230 7.99 -10.11 -7.75
N TYR A 231 9.08 -10.75 -7.31
CA TYR A 231 10.35 -10.81 -8.03
C TYR A 231 10.95 -9.46 -8.40
N ASN A 232 10.72 -8.42 -7.59
CA ASN A 232 11.27 -7.10 -7.82
C ASN A 232 12.63 -6.93 -7.11
N TYR A 233 13.46 -6.06 -7.67
CA TYR A 233 14.61 -5.49 -6.99
C TYR A 233 14.24 -4.12 -6.44
N VAL A 234 14.45 -3.91 -5.13
CA VAL A 234 14.06 -2.70 -4.42
C VAL A 234 15.21 -2.22 -3.54
N ASP A 235 15.71 -1.01 -3.76
CA ASP A 235 16.81 -0.47 -2.97
C ASP A 235 16.72 1.06 -2.83
N ASP A 236 17.66 1.62 -2.06
CA ASP A 236 17.93 3.05 -1.97
C ASP A 236 16.72 3.91 -1.54
N GLY A 237 15.97 3.42 -0.54
CA GLY A 237 14.92 4.21 0.10
C GLY A 237 15.51 5.36 0.93
N PHE A 238 15.05 6.60 0.73
CA PHE A 238 15.53 7.78 1.45
C PHE A 238 14.52 8.94 1.45
N ILE A 239 14.85 9.99 2.21
CA ILE A 239 14.07 11.23 2.29
C ILE A 239 14.93 12.41 1.88
N ALA A 240 14.47 13.20 0.93
CA ALA A 240 15.26 14.26 0.32
C ALA A 240 15.74 15.37 1.30
N TYR A 241 14.96 15.72 2.32
CA TYR A 241 15.36 16.72 3.31
C TYR A 241 16.11 16.15 4.52
N SER A 242 16.22 14.84 4.60
CA SER A 242 17.02 14.14 5.60
C SER A 242 17.71 12.95 4.95
N GLU A 243 18.74 13.22 4.19
CA GLU A 243 19.43 12.20 3.37
C GLU A 243 20.03 11.06 4.22
N GLY A 244 20.29 11.31 5.50
CA GLY A 244 20.68 10.27 6.46
C GLY A 244 19.53 9.35 6.89
N TRP A 245 18.28 9.67 6.57
CA TRP A 245 17.13 8.82 6.86
C TRP A 245 17.03 7.68 5.84
N VAL A 246 16.86 6.48 6.35
CA VAL A 246 16.67 5.29 5.52
C VAL A 246 15.19 4.97 5.47
N GLU A 247 14.58 5.07 4.32
CA GLU A 247 13.16 4.81 4.17
C GLU A 247 12.88 3.36 3.74
N VAL A 248 11.64 2.93 3.87
CA VAL A 248 11.23 1.55 3.66
C VAL A 248 11.31 1.13 2.19
N GLY A 249 11.81 -0.08 1.93
CA GLY A 249 11.83 -0.66 0.59
C GLY A 249 10.47 -1.20 0.17
N LEU A 250 10.03 -2.27 0.83
CA LEU A 250 8.69 -2.86 0.65
C LEU A 250 7.81 -2.47 1.83
N ASN A 251 6.66 -1.89 1.58
CA ASN A 251 5.78 -1.40 2.64
C ASN A 251 4.33 -1.85 2.41
N ALA A 252 3.72 -2.35 3.47
CA ALA A 252 2.29 -2.60 3.51
C ALA A 252 1.71 -1.79 4.66
N SER A 253 1.47 -0.52 4.45
CA SER A 253 0.94 0.41 5.44
C SER A 253 1.08 1.87 5.01
N HIS A 254 1.25 2.77 5.97
CA HIS A 254 1.28 4.21 5.87
C HIS A 254 -0.01 4.82 5.32
N MET A 255 -1.05 4.03 5.29
CA MET A 255 -2.48 4.36 5.20
C MET A 255 -3.24 3.24 5.86
N VAL A 256 -4.46 3.48 6.24
CA VAL A 256 -5.29 2.47 6.88
C VAL A 256 -5.75 1.43 5.87
N GLY A 257 -5.65 0.18 6.24
CA GLY A 257 -6.39 -0.89 5.62
C GLY A 257 -5.77 -1.68 4.48
N PRO A 258 -4.45 -1.69 4.24
CA PRO A 258 -3.91 -2.69 3.35
C PRO A 258 -4.10 -4.10 3.93
N HIS A 259 -4.52 -5.02 3.07
CA HIS A 259 -4.77 -6.40 3.46
C HIS A 259 -4.58 -7.39 2.31
N HIS A 260 -4.25 -8.64 2.66
CA HIS A 260 -4.12 -9.75 1.71
C HIS A 260 -3.19 -9.45 0.51
N VAL A 261 -2.04 -8.85 0.78
CA VAL A 261 -0.98 -8.64 -0.21
C VAL A 261 0.08 -9.71 -0.05
N LEU A 262 0.53 -10.27 -1.16
CA LEU A 262 1.68 -11.17 -1.22
C LEU A 262 2.92 -10.39 -1.66
N PHE A 263 3.98 -10.48 -0.88
CA PHE A 263 5.32 -10.03 -1.24
C PHE A 263 6.17 -11.28 -1.43
N GLU A 264 6.50 -11.61 -2.69
CA GLU A 264 7.16 -12.88 -3.01
C GLU A 264 8.42 -12.69 -3.84
N GLY A 265 9.50 -13.35 -3.41
CA GLY A 265 10.71 -13.47 -4.22
C GLY A 265 11.43 -12.15 -4.48
N ASN A 266 11.11 -11.08 -3.75
CA ASN A 266 11.77 -9.80 -3.93
C ASN A 266 13.16 -9.79 -3.29
N MET A 267 14.05 -9.02 -3.88
CA MET A 267 15.32 -8.64 -3.29
C MET A 267 15.26 -7.17 -2.95
N GLY A 268 15.41 -6.85 -1.67
CA GLY A 268 15.34 -5.48 -1.21
C GLY A 268 16.10 -5.26 0.07
N TRP A 269 16.11 -4.01 0.55
CA TRP A 269 16.78 -3.76 1.79
C TRP A 269 15.90 -4.13 2.99
N ASN A 270 14.60 -3.88 2.97
CA ASN A 270 13.70 -4.31 4.04
C ASN A 270 12.24 -4.48 3.60
N PHE A 271 11.46 -5.07 4.49
CA PHE A 271 10.01 -4.99 4.53
C PHE A 271 9.57 -4.37 5.84
N ASP A 272 8.61 -3.46 5.80
CA ASP A 272 8.01 -2.92 7.01
C ASP A 272 6.50 -2.69 6.87
N SER A 273 5.83 -2.75 8.00
CA SER A 273 4.42 -2.42 8.15
C SER A 273 4.31 -1.49 9.36
N ASP A 274 4.18 -0.20 9.12
CA ASP A 274 3.97 0.79 10.17
C ASP A 274 2.49 0.89 10.58
N LYS A 275 2.17 1.58 11.64
CA LYS A 275 0.81 1.78 12.14
C LYS A 275 0.35 3.23 12.07
N THR A 276 1.07 4.08 11.35
CA THR A 276 0.92 5.54 11.39
C THR A 276 -0.53 6.00 11.25
N HIS A 277 -1.31 5.37 10.39
CA HIS A 277 -2.71 5.76 10.15
C HIS A 277 -3.71 4.63 10.38
N GLY A 278 -3.25 3.48 10.82
CA GLY A 278 -4.08 2.33 11.10
C GLY A 278 -3.36 1.01 10.85
N SER A 279 -4.09 -0.08 11.03
CA SER A 279 -3.53 -1.42 10.90
C SER A 279 -3.36 -1.86 9.45
N SER A 280 -2.42 -2.77 9.27
CA SER A 280 -2.15 -3.52 8.06
C SER A 280 -2.24 -5.01 8.40
N VAL A 281 -3.00 -5.80 7.66
CA VAL A 281 -3.37 -7.14 8.12
C VAL A 281 -3.31 -8.21 7.03
N LEU A 282 -3.06 -9.46 7.46
CA LEU A 282 -3.20 -10.65 6.62
C LEU A 282 -2.30 -10.65 5.37
N HIS A 283 -1.08 -10.14 5.51
CA HIS A 283 -0.08 -10.18 4.44
C HIS A 283 0.78 -11.45 4.50
N THR A 284 1.29 -11.83 3.34
CA THR A 284 2.27 -12.92 3.24
C THR A 284 3.58 -12.37 2.66
N ILE A 285 4.65 -12.53 3.40
CA ILE A 285 6.01 -12.14 3.03
C ILE A 285 6.80 -13.44 2.82
N PHE A 286 6.99 -13.81 1.54
CA PHE A 286 7.40 -15.14 1.14
C PHE A 286 8.64 -15.15 0.26
N ARG A 287 9.68 -15.88 0.67
CA ARG A 287 10.91 -16.08 -0.11
C ARG A 287 11.64 -14.82 -0.55
N ASN A 288 11.51 -13.71 0.21
CA ASN A 288 12.26 -12.50 -0.10
C ASN A 288 13.67 -12.57 0.48
N TRP A 289 14.59 -11.85 -0.13
CA TRP A 289 15.84 -11.50 0.50
C TRP A 289 15.82 -10.04 0.94
N LEU A 290 15.72 -9.83 2.25
CA LEU A 290 15.65 -8.52 2.90
C LEU A 290 16.98 -8.25 3.60
N LYS A 291 17.84 -7.49 2.95
CA LYS A 291 19.25 -7.33 3.35
C LYS A 291 19.44 -6.66 4.71
N GLY A 292 18.51 -5.78 5.10
CA GLY A 292 18.62 -4.95 6.30
C GLY A 292 19.75 -3.93 6.23
N SER A 293 20.35 -3.75 5.08
CA SER A 293 21.43 -2.82 4.80
C SER A 293 21.23 -2.14 3.45
N ARG A 294 21.74 -0.94 3.33
CA ARG A 294 21.75 -0.15 2.10
C ARG A 294 23.19 0.26 1.80
N LYS A 295 23.59 0.28 0.55
CA LYS A 295 24.88 0.82 0.13
C LYS A 295 24.76 2.33 -0.10
N SER A 296 25.88 3.04 -0.10
CA SER A 296 25.92 4.42 -0.54
C SER A 296 25.55 4.55 -2.02
N PHE A 297 24.84 5.60 -2.34
CA PHE A 297 24.44 5.92 -3.71
C PHE A 297 24.45 7.43 -3.94
N VAL A 298 24.39 7.85 -5.20
CA VAL A 298 24.29 9.26 -5.55
C VAL A 298 22.83 9.60 -5.82
N ASN A 299 22.31 10.61 -5.13
CA ASN A 299 20.99 11.16 -5.38
C ASN A 299 21.00 11.86 -6.75
N GLY A 300 20.27 11.34 -7.72
CA GLY A 300 20.23 11.84 -9.08
C GLY A 300 19.71 13.27 -9.22
N SER A 301 18.88 13.73 -8.26
CA SER A 301 18.35 15.11 -8.26
C SER A 301 19.33 16.15 -7.74
N THR A 302 20.13 15.82 -6.74
CA THR A 302 21.03 16.78 -6.05
C THR A 302 22.49 16.55 -6.37
N GLY A 303 22.87 15.39 -6.84
CA GLY A 303 24.26 14.97 -7.00
C GLY A 303 24.98 14.63 -5.70
N HIS A 304 24.31 14.67 -4.56
CA HIS A 304 24.90 14.34 -3.26
C HIS A 304 25.07 12.82 -3.13
N THR A 305 26.16 12.41 -2.52
CA THR A 305 26.35 11.02 -2.10
C THR A 305 25.60 10.80 -0.80
N ILE A 306 24.70 9.84 -0.81
CA ILE A 306 23.98 9.38 0.38
C ILE A 306 24.71 8.17 0.93
N ASP A 307 25.09 8.26 2.20
CA ASP A 307 26.00 7.29 2.83
C ASP A 307 25.38 5.91 3.04
N ASP A 308 26.27 4.93 3.20
CA ASP A 308 25.90 3.56 3.57
C ASP A 308 25.16 3.59 4.90
N TYR A 309 24.02 2.97 4.92
CA TYR A 309 23.19 2.80 6.09
C TYR A 309 23.89 2.16 7.29
N ALA A 310 24.88 1.29 7.08
CA ALA A 310 25.63 0.68 8.16
C ALA A 310 26.35 1.70 9.09
N GLN A 311 26.46 2.95 8.69
CA GLN A 311 27.27 3.95 9.37
C GLN A 311 26.52 5.01 10.19
N GLY A 312 25.21 4.91 10.39
CA GLY A 312 24.55 5.77 11.34
C GLY A 312 23.31 6.54 10.89
N GLY A 313 22.71 6.18 9.79
CA GLY A 313 21.43 6.75 9.36
C GLY A 313 20.31 6.53 10.39
N ASN A 314 19.27 7.35 10.32
CA ASN A 314 18.02 7.23 11.09
C ASN A 314 16.96 6.52 10.26
N GLY A 315 15.85 6.13 10.88
CA GLY A 315 14.71 5.50 10.20
C GLY A 315 14.58 4.00 10.47
N PRO A 316 13.68 3.30 9.76
CA PRO A 316 13.37 1.90 10.04
C PRO A 316 14.54 0.96 9.71
N ARG A 317 15.43 0.78 10.70
CA ARG A 317 16.68 0.01 10.58
C ARG A 317 16.49 -1.46 10.94
N ARG A 318 15.63 -2.14 10.22
CA ARG A 318 15.32 -3.56 10.38
C ARG A 318 15.21 -4.25 9.02
N ALA A 319 15.54 -5.53 8.98
CA ALA A 319 15.33 -6.30 7.74
C ALA A 319 13.84 -6.61 7.53
N ALA A 320 13.12 -6.95 8.60
CA ALA A 320 11.68 -7.17 8.55
C ALA A 320 11.00 -6.61 9.79
N GLY A 321 9.90 -5.90 9.61
CA GLY A 321 9.13 -5.31 10.70
C GLY A 321 7.62 -5.45 10.51
N ALA A 322 6.92 -5.53 11.64
CA ALA A 322 5.49 -5.42 11.72
C ALA A 322 5.14 -4.64 13.00
N ALA A 323 4.55 -3.45 12.82
CA ALA A 323 4.17 -2.59 13.93
C ALA A 323 3.01 -3.18 14.75
N ALA A 324 2.71 -2.56 15.87
CA ALA A 324 1.51 -2.86 16.66
C ALA A 324 0.26 -2.83 15.76
N TYR A 325 -0.72 -3.67 16.09
CA TYR A 325 -1.98 -3.82 15.33
C TYR A 325 -1.86 -4.42 13.92
N SER A 326 -0.68 -4.87 13.50
CA SER A 326 -0.51 -5.66 12.30
C SER A 326 -0.81 -7.13 12.60
N TYR A 327 -1.98 -7.60 12.20
CA TYR A 327 -2.45 -8.94 12.52
C TYR A 327 -2.38 -9.89 11.33
N GLY A 328 -2.13 -11.18 11.61
CA GLY A 328 -2.18 -12.23 10.59
C GLY A 328 -1.07 -12.14 9.56
N MET A 329 0.06 -11.54 9.91
CA MET A 329 1.26 -11.48 9.07
C MET A 329 1.93 -12.84 9.00
N SER A 330 2.28 -13.30 7.81
CA SER A 330 2.98 -14.56 7.57
C SER A 330 4.34 -14.30 6.93
N PHE A 331 5.42 -14.59 7.64
CA PHE A 331 6.77 -14.50 7.13
C PHE A 331 7.31 -15.92 6.92
N VAL A 332 7.51 -16.32 5.67
CA VAL A 332 7.85 -17.71 5.32
C VAL A 332 9.02 -17.76 4.35
N GLY A 333 10.07 -18.48 4.71
CA GLY A 333 11.20 -18.77 3.84
C GLY A 333 12.03 -17.57 3.41
N ASN A 334 11.97 -16.45 4.14
CA ASN A 334 12.77 -15.26 3.83
C ASN A 334 14.20 -15.40 4.31
N VAL A 335 15.12 -14.76 3.60
CA VAL A 335 16.49 -14.50 4.06
C VAL A 335 16.53 -13.09 4.61
N LEU A 336 16.85 -12.95 5.90
CA LEU A 336 16.91 -11.68 6.60
C LEU A 336 18.35 -11.32 6.94
N GLY A 337 18.79 -10.16 6.46
CA GLY A 337 20.12 -9.65 6.70
C GLY A 337 21.14 -9.99 5.61
N GLU A 338 22.32 -9.45 5.77
CA GLU A 338 23.48 -9.65 4.92
C GLU A 338 24.70 -10.00 5.77
N GLN A 339 25.41 -11.05 5.40
CA GLN A 339 26.59 -11.51 6.15
C GLN A 339 27.62 -10.41 6.29
N GLY A 340 28.09 -10.17 7.52
CA GLY A 340 29.09 -9.15 7.84
C GLY A 340 28.52 -7.72 7.96
N LYS A 341 27.25 -7.50 7.63
CA LYS A 341 26.59 -6.18 7.75
C LYS A 341 25.75 -6.05 9.01
N MET A 342 25.28 -7.17 9.55
CA MET A 342 24.37 -7.23 10.70
C MET A 342 25.13 -7.40 12.05
N ALA A 343 26.44 -7.24 12.05
CA ALA A 343 27.23 -7.37 13.28
C ALA A 343 26.81 -6.32 14.32
N GLY A 344 26.44 -6.79 15.52
CA GLY A 344 25.93 -5.94 16.59
C GLY A 344 24.42 -5.63 16.52
N TRP A 345 23.70 -6.17 15.56
CA TRP A 345 22.24 -6.09 15.52
C TRP A 345 21.60 -7.11 16.45
N VAL A 346 20.52 -6.71 17.08
CA VAL A 346 19.78 -7.54 18.01
C VAL A 346 18.58 -8.15 17.30
N TYR A 347 18.28 -9.40 17.59
CA TYR A 347 17.01 -9.99 17.21
C TYR A 347 15.94 -9.59 18.22
N GLU A 348 14.97 -8.82 17.79
CA GLU A 348 13.87 -8.34 18.61
C GLU A 348 12.54 -8.94 18.15
N ALA A 349 11.79 -9.50 19.07
CA ALA A 349 10.52 -10.14 18.80
C ALA A 349 9.31 -9.29 19.27
N ASN A 350 9.51 -8.39 20.19
CA ASN A 350 8.46 -7.54 20.74
C ASN A 350 9.12 -6.36 21.44
N HIS A 351 9.24 -5.26 20.77
CA HIS A 351 9.93 -4.08 21.27
C HIS A 351 9.01 -2.86 21.27
N ALA A 352 8.96 -2.17 22.39
CA ALA A 352 8.27 -0.87 22.53
C ALA A 352 9.17 0.30 22.12
N GLY A 353 10.15 0.07 21.28
CA GLY A 353 11.11 1.06 20.85
C GLY A 353 10.72 1.77 19.56
N GLY A 354 11.47 2.80 19.26
CA GLY A 354 11.22 3.68 18.14
C GLY A 354 11.59 3.09 16.77
N MET A 355 11.32 3.86 15.74
CA MET A 355 11.65 3.55 14.35
C MET A 355 13.14 3.32 14.11
N ASP A 356 13.99 3.79 15.02
CA ASP A 356 15.44 3.84 14.86
C ASP A 356 16.18 2.60 15.36
N ASP A 357 15.48 1.60 15.86
CA ASP A 357 16.13 0.40 16.41
C ASP A 357 16.74 -0.46 15.30
N LYS A 358 18.02 -0.80 15.49
CA LYS A 358 18.77 -1.68 14.59
C LYS A 358 18.45 -3.12 14.93
N THR A 359 17.64 -3.77 14.14
CA THR A 359 17.31 -5.18 14.35
C THR A 359 17.23 -5.94 13.03
N ILE A 360 17.40 -7.25 13.10
CA ILE A 360 17.05 -8.11 11.96
C ILE A 360 15.53 -8.20 11.86
N TRP A 361 14.86 -8.30 13.01
CA TRP A 361 13.44 -8.59 13.10
C TRP A 361 12.80 -7.78 14.24
N LEU A 362 11.77 -7.01 13.93
CA LEU A 362 11.07 -6.21 14.93
C LEU A 362 9.54 -6.39 14.82
N LEU A 363 8.93 -6.85 15.91
CA LEU A 363 7.49 -7.09 15.99
C LEU A 363 6.84 -6.28 17.10
N GLY A 364 5.65 -5.78 16.84
CA GLY A 364 4.81 -5.12 17.84
C GLY A 364 5.33 -3.76 18.29
N TRP A 365 6.24 -3.15 17.53
CA TRP A 365 6.74 -1.83 17.84
C TRP A 365 5.66 -0.76 17.70
N ASP A 366 5.78 0.27 18.50
CA ASP A 366 4.84 1.38 18.54
C ASP A 366 5.57 2.69 18.23
N ASP A 367 5.30 3.24 17.05
CA ASP A 367 5.94 4.43 16.50
C ASP A 367 5.84 5.65 17.40
N TRP A 368 4.75 5.72 18.11
CA TRP A 368 4.39 6.86 18.92
C TRP A 368 4.11 6.36 20.32
N SER A 369 5.13 6.24 21.10
CA SER A 369 4.92 6.16 22.54
C SER A 369 4.35 7.49 23.02
N PRO A 370 3.21 7.52 23.70
CA PRO A 370 2.79 8.71 24.41
C PRO A 370 3.75 9.04 25.54
#